data_692ec4232faa2fb653ab339b3d066222
#
_entry.id   692ec4232faa2fb653ab339b3d066222
#
_cell.length_a   1.000
_cell.length_b   1.000
_cell.length_c   1.000
_cell.angle_alpha   90.00
_cell.angle_beta   90.00
_cell.angle_gamma   90.00
#
_symmetry.space_group_name_H-M   'P 1'
#
loop_
_entity.id
_entity.type
_entity.pdbx_description
1 polymer ?
#
loop_
_entity_poly.entity_id
_entity_poly.type
_entity_poly.pdbx_seq_one_letter_code
_entity_poly.pdbx_strand_id
1 'polypeptide(L)'
;EAIDVLNKEKMRIVVIINHNNKIQGTITDGDIRRGLIEHISIDDLVSDVMNKNPTTASLNDSKDKIIEKIRLKNLLAVPIVDNNVVVGIETLQDLTERQHYDNPVVIMAGGMGKRLRPLTDHSPKPLLNVGDKPILETILKQFISSGFRNFYISTCYKSKMIQEYFGNGENLGVSIEYINETIPLGTAGCLGMLPNNISELP
;
A
#
# COMPACT_ATOMS: atom_id res chain seq x y z
N GLU A 1 23.81 -23.99 3.62
CA GLU A 1 22.35 -23.93 3.56
C GLU A 1 21.79 -22.57 4.03
N ALA A 2 22.06 -22.07 5.25
CA ALA A 2 21.54 -20.76 5.70
C ALA A 2 22.03 -19.59 4.82
N ILE A 3 23.28 -19.61 4.40
CA ILE A 3 23.89 -18.62 3.49
C ILE A 3 23.19 -18.66 2.12
N ASP A 4 22.85 -19.85 1.60
CA ASP A 4 22.15 -19.97 0.32
C ASP A 4 20.75 -19.40 0.38
N VAL A 5 20.07 -19.57 1.52
CA VAL A 5 18.75 -18.96 1.76
C VAL A 5 18.87 -17.45 1.81
N LEU A 6 19.84 -16.90 2.57
CA LEU A 6 20.07 -15.45 2.64
C LEU A 6 20.35 -14.83 1.27
N ASN A 7 21.10 -15.51 0.42
CA ASN A 7 21.41 -15.02 -0.93
C ASN A 7 20.22 -15.05 -1.89
N LYS A 8 19.29 -15.97 -1.70
CA LYS A 8 18.09 -16.10 -2.55
C LYS A 8 16.96 -15.17 -2.13
N GLU A 9 16.86 -14.92 -0.84
CA GLU A 9 15.73 -14.17 -0.26
C GLU A 9 16.03 -12.68 -0.16
N LYS A 10 15.08 -11.84 -0.59
CA LYS A 10 15.20 -10.39 -0.55
C LYS A 10 15.24 -9.82 0.87
N MET A 11 14.69 -10.54 1.84
CA MET A 11 14.54 -10.08 3.23
C MET A 11 15.85 -10.01 4.01
N ARG A 12 16.93 -10.65 3.53
CA ARG A 12 18.26 -10.68 4.16
C ARG A 12 18.26 -11.13 5.63
N ILE A 13 17.28 -11.94 6.00
CA ILE A 13 17.15 -12.57 7.31
C ILE A 13 16.63 -14.00 7.12
N VAL A 14 17.17 -14.93 7.89
CA VAL A 14 16.67 -16.29 7.99
C VAL A 14 16.23 -16.53 9.42
N VAL A 15 15.04 -17.09 9.59
CA VAL A 15 14.50 -17.49 10.89
C VAL A 15 14.79 -18.97 11.10
N ILE A 16 15.47 -19.28 12.19
CA ILE A 16 15.80 -20.66 12.57
C ILE A 16 14.70 -21.16 13.48
N ILE A 17 14.10 -22.29 13.11
CA ILE A 17 12.99 -22.91 13.83
C ILE A 17 13.31 -24.37 14.15
N ASN A 18 12.66 -24.92 15.16
CA ASN A 18 12.69 -26.35 15.45
C ASN A 18 11.57 -27.12 14.74
N HIS A 19 11.49 -28.45 14.92
CA HIS A 19 10.48 -29.32 14.32
C HIS A 19 9.03 -28.94 14.64
N ASN A 20 8.80 -28.17 15.69
CA ASN A 20 7.48 -27.67 16.10
C ASN A 20 7.24 -26.23 15.65
N ASN A 21 8.01 -25.71 14.67
CA ASN A 21 7.98 -24.34 14.17
C ASN A 21 8.24 -23.28 15.24
N LYS A 22 8.81 -23.65 16.40
CA LYS A 22 9.19 -22.67 17.42
C LYS A 22 10.50 -22.01 17.06
N ILE A 23 10.54 -20.68 17.26
CA ILE A 23 11.73 -19.89 16.97
C ILE A 23 12.91 -20.33 17.86
N GLN A 24 14.07 -20.53 17.24
CA GLN A 24 15.35 -20.83 17.90
C GLN A 24 16.31 -19.66 17.81
N GLY A 25 16.19 -18.87 16.74
CA GLY A 25 17.03 -17.72 16.50
C GLY A 25 16.78 -17.09 15.15
N THR A 26 17.57 -16.09 14.84
CA THR A 26 17.64 -15.47 13.51
C THR A 26 19.09 -15.34 13.07
N ILE A 27 19.31 -15.29 11.76
CA ILE A 27 20.62 -15.04 11.18
C ILE A 27 20.50 -14.02 10.04
N THR A 28 21.44 -13.11 9.98
CA THR A 28 21.58 -12.06 8.97
C THR A 28 22.99 -12.08 8.38
N ASP A 29 23.23 -11.35 7.29
CA ASP A 29 24.59 -11.15 6.74
C ASP A 29 25.57 -10.61 7.79
N GLY A 30 25.07 -9.77 8.71
CA GLY A 30 25.88 -9.23 9.81
C GLY A 30 26.32 -10.29 10.80
N ASP A 31 25.45 -11.28 11.08
CA ASP A 31 25.79 -12.38 11.99
C ASP A 31 26.85 -13.28 11.36
N ILE A 32 26.68 -13.65 10.08
CA ILE A 32 27.67 -14.43 9.34
C ILE A 32 29.03 -13.73 9.32
N ARG A 33 29.04 -12.44 8.99
CA ARG A 33 30.28 -11.65 8.95
C ARG A 33 30.98 -11.61 10.33
N ARG A 34 30.23 -11.47 11.41
CA ARG A 34 30.80 -11.53 12.78
C ARG A 34 31.36 -12.90 13.10
N GLY A 35 30.61 -13.96 12.77
CA GLY A 35 31.09 -15.33 12.96
C GLY A 35 32.40 -15.62 12.23
N LEU A 36 32.54 -15.17 10.97
CA LEU A 36 33.79 -15.31 10.22
C LEU A 36 34.96 -14.55 10.84
N ILE A 37 34.73 -13.35 11.43
CA ILE A 37 35.75 -12.61 12.16
C ILE A 37 36.16 -13.37 13.42
N GLU A 38 35.25 -14.07 14.06
CA GLU A 38 35.50 -14.92 15.24
C GLU A 38 36.03 -16.32 14.87
N HIS A 39 36.44 -16.51 13.61
CA HIS A 39 36.99 -17.75 13.06
C HIS A 39 36.03 -18.94 13.02
N ILE A 40 34.74 -18.72 13.05
CA ILE A 40 33.72 -19.75 12.80
C ILE A 40 33.69 -20.04 11.30
N SER A 41 33.77 -21.33 10.95
CA SER A 41 33.74 -21.78 9.54
C SER A 41 32.35 -21.66 8.93
N ILE A 42 32.27 -21.47 7.61
CA ILE A 42 31.02 -21.55 6.86
C ILE A 42 30.36 -22.94 6.90
N ASP A 43 31.12 -23.95 7.26
CA ASP A 43 30.66 -25.35 7.39
C ASP A 43 30.18 -25.67 8.82
N ASP A 44 30.38 -24.75 9.78
CA ASP A 44 29.93 -24.94 11.15
C ASP A 44 28.39 -24.78 11.28
N LEU A 45 27.86 -25.13 12.45
CA LEU A 45 26.44 -25.11 12.68
C LEU A 45 25.90 -23.67 12.76
N VAL A 46 24.73 -23.45 12.19
CA VAL A 46 24.05 -22.15 12.25
C VAL A 46 23.81 -21.67 13.68
N SER A 47 23.66 -22.62 14.63
CA SER A 47 23.51 -22.33 16.06
C SER A 47 24.69 -21.57 16.70
N ASP A 48 25.86 -21.60 16.06
CA ASP A 48 27.09 -20.99 16.57
C ASP A 48 27.20 -19.51 16.18
N VAL A 49 26.50 -19.10 15.11
CA VAL A 49 26.50 -17.74 14.59
C VAL A 49 25.15 -17.02 14.74
N MET A 50 24.03 -17.75 14.91
CA MET A 50 22.71 -17.15 14.99
C MET A 50 22.52 -16.29 16.24
N ASN A 51 21.70 -15.26 16.15
CA ASN A 51 21.16 -14.55 17.29
C ASN A 51 20.12 -15.41 18.00
N LYS A 52 20.45 -15.94 19.19
CA LYS A 52 19.58 -16.82 19.96
C LYS A 52 18.44 -16.11 20.69
N ASN A 53 18.51 -14.76 20.78
CA ASN A 53 17.49 -13.92 21.38
C ASN A 53 16.95 -12.88 20.39
N PRO A 54 16.32 -13.31 19.29
CA PRO A 54 15.84 -12.38 18.28
C PRO A 54 14.68 -11.53 18.82
N THR A 55 14.60 -10.31 18.31
CA THR A 55 13.41 -9.49 18.55
C THR A 55 12.27 -10.04 17.72
N THR A 56 11.16 -10.34 18.38
CA THR A 56 9.93 -10.83 17.75
C THR A 56 8.77 -9.86 17.98
N ALA A 57 7.72 -9.97 17.20
CA ALA A 57 6.44 -9.34 17.45
C ALA A 57 5.35 -10.41 17.60
N SER A 58 4.32 -10.12 18.40
CA SER A 58 3.17 -10.97 18.53
C SER A 58 2.23 -10.80 17.34
N LEU A 59 1.51 -11.86 16.97
CA LEU A 59 0.42 -11.80 15.98
C LEU A 59 -0.63 -10.72 16.33
N ASN A 60 -0.79 -10.41 17.63
CA ASN A 60 -1.74 -9.40 18.13
C ASN A 60 -1.13 -7.99 18.26
N ASP A 61 0.15 -7.78 17.94
CA ASP A 61 0.75 -6.44 17.95
C ASP A 61 0.18 -5.61 16.79
N SER A 62 -0.12 -4.33 17.04
CA SER A 62 -0.53 -3.40 15.97
C SER A 62 0.63 -3.11 15.03
N LYS A 63 0.32 -2.75 13.77
CA LYS A 63 1.32 -2.35 12.77
C LYS A 63 2.27 -1.27 13.31
N ASP A 64 1.73 -0.24 13.96
CA ASP A 64 2.52 0.86 14.52
C ASP A 64 3.52 0.38 15.56
N LYS A 65 3.13 -0.55 16.43
CA LYS A 65 4.02 -1.15 17.43
C LYS A 65 5.13 -1.98 16.80
N ILE A 66 4.84 -2.70 15.71
CA ILE A 66 5.85 -3.47 14.97
C ILE A 66 6.82 -2.52 14.28
N ILE A 67 6.32 -1.46 13.62
CA ILE A 67 7.13 -0.42 13.00
C ILE A 67 8.08 0.23 14.03
N GLU A 68 7.55 0.56 15.20
CA GLU A 68 8.34 1.14 16.29
C GLU A 68 9.47 0.19 16.72
N LYS A 69 9.19 -1.12 16.94
CA LYS A 69 10.20 -2.13 17.26
C LYS A 69 11.30 -2.21 16.20
N ILE A 70 10.93 -2.23 14.91
CA ILE A 70 11.86 -2.28 13.79
C ILE A 70 12.78 -1.06 13.81
N ARG A 71 12.20 0.14 13.96
CA ARG A 71 12.95 1.42 13.95
C ARG A 71 13.87 1.57 15.15
N LEU A 72 13.37 1.33 16.36
CA LEU A 72 14.14 1.48 17.59
C LEU A 72 15.37 0.56 17.63
N LYS A 73 15.25 -0.63 17.07
CA LYS A 73 16.33 -1.63 17.06
C LYS A 73 17.09 -1.69 15.73
N ASN A 74 16.77 -0.81 14.79
CA ASN A 74 17.37 -0.76 13.45
C ASN A 74 17.39 -2.14 12.76
N LEU A 75 16.24 -2.83 12.79
CA LEU A 75 16.09 -4.17 12.23
C LEU A 75 15.69 -4.09 10.75
N LEU A 76 16.02 -5.12 9.99
CA LEU A 76 15.54 -5.29 8.60
C LEU A 76 14.14 -5.88 8.57
N ALA A 77 13.89 -6.84 9.45
CA ALA A 77 12.63 -7.54 9.57
C ALA A 77 12.43 -8.07 10.99
N VAL A 78 11.19 -8.42 11.33
CA VAL A 78 10.81 -8.97 12.63
C VAL A 78 9.97 -10.23 12.41
N PRO A 79 10.37 -11.39 12.97
CA PRO A 79 9.53 -12.57 13.00
C PRO A 79 8.25 -12.33 13.84
N ILE A 80 7.12 -12.71 13.27
CA ILE A 80 5.83 -12.69 13.94
C ILE A 80 5.61 -14.06 14.59
N VAL A 81 5.29 -14.05 15.87
CA VAL A 81 5.10 -15.29 16.61
C VAL A 81 3.74 -15.34 17.31
N ASP A 82 3.18 -16.53 17.36
CA ASP A 82 2.06 -16.88 18.23
C ASP A 82 2.48 -18.04 19.15
N ASN A 83 2.45 -17.85 20.47
CA ASN A 83 2.91 -18.83 21.44
C ASN A 83 4.30 -19.42 21.12
N ASN A 84 5.22 -18.55 20.68
CA ASN A 84 6.59 -18.89 20.27
C ASN A 84 6.68 -19.69 18.94
N VAL A 85 5.57 -19.93 18.24
CA VAL A 85 5.52 -20.52 16.92
C VAL A 85 5.62 -19.42 15.88
N VAL A 86 6.51 -19.53 14.91
CA VAL A 86 6.66 -18.56 13.84
C VAL A 86 5.48 -18.68 12.88
N VAL A 87 4.73 -17.58 12.71
CA VAL A 87 3.58 -17.48 11.80
C VAL A 87 3.83 -16.58 10.61
N GLY A 88 4.91 -15.77 10.63
CA GLY A 88 5.25 -14.87 9.54
C GLY A 88 6.52 -14.08 9.81
N ILE A 89 6.88 -13.25 8.86
CA ILE A 89 7.96 -12.26 8.96
C ILE A 89 7.43 -10.95 8.38
N GLU A 90 7.66 -9.84 9.08
CA GLU A 90 7.28 -8.50 8.60
C GLU A 90 8.52 -7.64 8.43
N THR A 91 8.62 -6.95 7.31
CA THR A 91 9.65 -5.95 7.06
C THR A 91 9.10 -4.54 7.27
N LEU A 92 9.97 -3.56 7.46
CA LEU A 92 9.54 -2.15 7.48
C LEU A 92 8.89 -1.77 6.16
N GLN A 93 9.38 -2.30 5.05
CA GLN A 93 8.84 -2.05 3.72
C GLN A 93 7.40 -2.57 3.62
N ASP A 94 7.14 -3.84 3.96
CA ASP A 94 5.80 -4.44 3.90
C ASP A 94 4.80 -3.68 4.79
N LEU A 95 5.25 -3.24 5.97
CA LEU A 95 4.43 -2.50 6.91
C LEU A 95 4.17 -1.05 6.49
N THR A 96 5.08 -0.44 5.71
CA THR A 96 4.98 0.95 5.27
C THR A 96 4.54 1.10 3.82
N GLU A 97 4.72 0.08 3.01
CA GLU A 97 4.14 0.05 1.67
C GLU A 97 2.61 0.17 1.78
N ARG A 98 2.09 1.23 1.18
CA ARG A 98 0.66 1.38 1.01
C ARG A 98 0.22 0.27 0.07
N GLN A 99 -0.78 -0.51 0.49
CA GLN A 99 -1.41 -1.46 -0.42
C GLN A 99 -1.82 -0.70 -1.69
N HIS A 100 -1.31 -1.12 -2.82
CA HIS A 100 -1.77 -0.63 -4.12
C HIS A 100 -2.91 -1.53 -4.57
N TYR A 101 -4.03 -0.92 -4.90
CA TYR A 101 -5.18 -1.61 -5.48
C TYR A 101 -5.23 -1.29 -6.96
N ASP A 102 -5.21 -2.32 -7.80
CA ASP A 102 -5.37 -2.19 -9.25
C ASP A 102 -6.81 -1.96 -9.66
N ASN A 103 -7.75 -2.19 -8.72
CA ASN A 103 -9.17 -1.91 -8.91
C ASN A 103 -9.38 -0.44 -9.30
N PRO A 104 -10.12 -0.15 -10.36
CA PRO A 104 -10.48 1.21 -10.72
C PRO A 104 -11.53 1.77 -9.76
N VAL A 105 -11.42 3.05 -9.47
CA VAL A 105 -12.44 3.80 -8.71
C VAL A 105 -13.25 4.63 -9.69
N VAL A 106 -14.56 4.42 -9.72
CA VAL A 106 -15.48 5.20 -10.57
C VAL A 106 -16.12 6.30 -9.74
N ILE A 107 -15.88 7.56 -10.10
CA ILE A 107 -16.43 8.73 -9.42
C ILE A 107 -17.45 9.42 -10.33
N MET A 108 -18.66 9.54 -9.85
CA MET A 108 -19.73 10.21 -10.59
C MET A 108 -19.74 11.71 -10.33
N ALA A 109 -19.29 12.49 -11.31
CA ALA A 109 -19.16 13.94 -11.25
C ALA A 109 -20.04 14.69 -12.27
N GLY A 110 -20.97 14.02 -12.95
CA GLY A 110 -21.78 14.56 -14.04
C GLY A 110 -22.97 15.44 -13.61
N GLY A 111 -23.26 15.52 -12.32
CA GLY A 111 -24.46 16.22 -11.81
C GLY A 111 -24.43 17.74 -12.02
N MET A 112 -25.58 18.32 -12.38
CA MET A 112 -25.73 19.79 -12.61
C MET A 112 -25.65 20.64 -11.35
N GLY A 113 -25.71 20.05 -10.15
CA GLY A 113 -25.64 20.80 -8.90
C GLY A 113 -26.77 21.81 -8.65
N LYS A 114 -27.94 21.65 -9.25
CA LYS A 114 -29.06 22.63 -9.23
C LYS A 114 -29.43 23.13 -7.82
N ARG A 115 -29.30 22.28 -6.80
CA ARG A 115 -29.64 22.60 -5.39
C ARG A 115 -28.63 23.56 -4.76
N LEU A 116 -27.46 23.74 -5.35
CA LEU A 116 -26.38 24.61 -4.86
C LEU A 116 -26.26 25.92 -5.61
N ARG A 117 -27.24 26.27 -6.44
CA ARG A 117 -27.28 27.57 -7.11
C ARG A 117 -27.39 28.69 -6.08
N PRO A 118 -26.74 29.84 -6.32
CA PRO A 118 -26.00 30.26 -7.52
C PRO A 118 -24.56 29.74 -7.62
N LEU A 119 -24.03 29.04 -6.62
CA LEU A 119 -22.60 28.60 -6.60
C LEU A 119 -22.22 27.74 -7.79
N THR A 120 -23.18 26.96 -8.32
CA THR A 120 -22.94 26.06 -9.47
C THR A 120 -23.21 26.71 -10.82
N ASP A 121 -23.58 28.00 -10.88
CA ASP A 121 -23.83 28.67 -12.17
C ASP A 121 -22.54 28.89 -12.96
N HIS A 122 -21.41 29.10 -12.29
CA HIS A 122 -20.10 29.34 -12.91
C HIS A 122 -19.11 28.19 -12.72
N SER A 123 -19.25 27.34 -11.72
CA SER A 123 -18.38 26.21 -11.44
C SER A 123 -19.19 24.92 -11.22
N PRO A 124 -18.78 23.77 -11.74
CA PRO A 124 -19.48 22.53 -11.48
C PRO A 124 -19.27 22.12 -10.01
N LYS A 125 -20.30 21.46 -9.41
CA LYS A 125 -20.26 21.03 -7.99
C LYS A 125 -18.93 20.35 -7.59
N PRO A 126 -18.32 19.45 -8.38
CA PRO A 126 -17.05 18.81 -8.04
C PRO A 126 -15.88 19.78 -7.81
N LEU A 127 -15.93 20.98 -8.42
CA LEU A 127 -14.92 22.03 -8.29
C LEU A 127 -15.26 23.09 -7.25
N LEU A 128 -16.38 22.97 -6.53
CA LEU A 128 -16.65 23.85 -5.40
C LEU A 128 -15.71 23.50 -4.24
N ASN A 129 -15.08 24.52 -3.66
CA ASN A 129 -14.17 24.32 -2.54
C ASN A 129 -14.93 23.97 -1.25
N VAL A 130 -14.35 23.00 -0.52
CA VAL A 130 -14.66 22.72 0.88
C VAL A 130 -13.36 22.91 1.66
N GLY A 131 -13.26 24.03 2.35
CA GLY A 131 -11.99 24.53 2.87
C GLY A 131 -11.12 25.12 1.74
N ASP A 132 -9.90 24.66 1.60
CA ASP A 132 -8.88 25.17 0.66
C ASP A 132 -8.89 24.48 -0.71
N LYS A 133 -9.67 23.40 -0.89
CA LYS A 133 -9.62 22.52 -2.08
C LYS A 133 -10.99 22.14 -2.61
N PRO A 134 -11.09 21.83 -3.92
CA PRO A 134 -12.28 21.25 -4.49
C PRO A 134 -12.72 19.95 -3.80
N ILE A 135 -14.04 19.76 -3.67
CA ILE A 135 -14.57 18.55 -3.04
C ILE A 135 -14.12 17.27 -3.75
N LEU A 136 -14.02 17.29 -5.08
CA LEU A 136 -13.55 16.15 -5.84
C LEU A 136 -12.07 15.84 -5.57
N GLU A 137 -11.23 16.85 -5.39
CA GLU A 137 -9.82 16.65 -5.01
C GLU A 137 -9.70 15.99 -3.63
N THR A 138 -10.53 16.40 -2.69
CA THR A 138 -10.57 15.80 -1.35
C THR A 138 -10.95 14.33 -1.42
N ILE A 139 -11.98 13.98 -2.23
CA ILE A 139 -12.42 12.60 -2.44
C ILE A 139 -11.29 11.78 -3.10
N LEU A 140 -10.68 12.28 -4.17
CA LEU A 140 -9.56 11.60 -4.84
C LEU A 140 -8.41 11.33 -3.86
N LYS A 141 -8.02 12.32 -3.06
CA LYS A 141 -6.93 12.16 -2.08
C LYS A 141 -7.24 11.11 -1.01
N GLN A 142 -8.50 10.93 -0.61
CA GLN A 142 -8.90 9.86 0.30
C GLN A 142 -8.65 8.48 -0.32
N PHE A 143 -9.11 8.26 -1.56
CA PHE A 143 -8.85 7.00 -2.26
C PHE A 143 -7.37 6.77 -2.54
N ILE A 144 -6.63 7.81 -2.94
CA ILE A 144 -5.18 7.76 -3.15
C ILE A 144 -4.46 7.37 -1.84
N SER A 145 -4.88 7.93 -0.71
CA SER A 145 -4.31 7.57 0.60
C SER A 145 -4.62 6.13 1.01
N SER A 146 -5.73 5.59 0.54
CA SER A 146 -6.12 4.18 0.74
C SER A 146 -5.44 3.22 -0.23
N GLY A 147 -4.67 3.70 -1.22
CA GLY A 147 -3.88 2.86 -2.12
C GLY A 147 -4.39 2.75 -3.55
N PHE A 148 -5.53 3.33 -3.88
CA PHE A 148 -6.06 3.33 -5.24
C PHE A 148 -5.28 4.26 -6.16
N ARG A 149 -5.11 3.86 -7.44
CA ARG A 149 -4.34 4.64 -8.43
C ARG A 149 -5.05 4.84 -9.75
N ASN A 150 -6.09 4.07 -10.05
CA ASN A 150 -6.81 4.11 -11.31
C ASN A 150 -8.20 4.71 -11.10
N PHE A 151 -8.50 5.82 -11.77
CA PHE A 151 -9.75 6.54 -11.58
C PHE A 151 -10.47 6.76 -12.90
N TYR A 152 -11.76 6.51 -12.92
CA TYR A 152 -12.69 6.92 -13.97
C TYR A 152 -13.61 7.99 -13.40
N ILE A 153 -13.59 9.18 -13.99
CA ILE A 153 -14.46 10.29 -13.56
C ILE A 153 -15.55 10.48 -14.61
N SER A 154 -16.79 10.14 -14.24
CA SER A 154 -17.94 10.45 -15.09
C SER A 154 -18.27 11.92 -15.01
N THR A 155 -18.35 12.59 -16.15
CA THR A 155 -18.61 14.02 -16.30
C THR A 155 -19.71 14.28 -17.32
N CYS A 156 -20.50 15.32 -17.09
CA CYS A 156 -21.52 15.81 -18.03
C CYS A 156 -21.53 17.34 -18.04
N TYR A 157 -22.05 17.95 -16.98
CA TYR A 157 -22.10 19.41 -16.84
C TYR A 157 -20.72 20.02 -16.62
N LYS A 158 -20.34 20.95 -17.50
CA LYS A 158 -19.03 21.66 -17.46
C LYS A 158 -17.82 20.71 -17.36
N SER A 159 -17.87 19.61 -18.10
CA SER A 159 -16.82 18.57 -18.09
C SER A 159 -15.42 19.12 -18.36
N LYS A 160 -15.28 20.08 -19.29
CA LYS A 160 -13.98 20.70 -19.62
C LYS A 160 -13.28 21.32 -18.42
N MET A 161 -14.01 21.99 -17.53
CA MET A 161 -13.41 22.60 -16.34
C MET A 161 -12.84 21.54 -15.40
N ILE A 162 -13.51 20.38 -15.26
CA ILE A 162 -13.02 19.27 -14.43
C ILE A 162 -11.76 18.69 -15.06
N GLN A 163 -11.77 18.45 -16.37
CA GLN A 163 -10.64 17.90 -17.11
C GLN A 163 -9.42 18.83 -17.10
N GLU A 164 -9.63 20.13 -17.23
CA GLU A 164 -8.57 21.14 -17.14
C GLU A 164 -7.92 21.20 -15.75
N TYR A 165 -8.73 21.00 -14.69
CA TYR A 165 -8.23 21.06 -13.31
C TYR A 165 -7.39 19.83 -12.91
N PHE A 166 -7.86 18.63 -13.25
CA PHE A 166 -7.22 17.38 -12.82
C PHE A 166 -6.30 16.76 -13.86
N GLY A 167 -6.43 17.14 -15.15
CA GLY A 167 -5.66 16.56 -16.24
C GLY A 167 -5.82 15.05 -16.32
N ASN A 168 -4.74 14.34 -16.59
CA ASN A 168 -4.66 12.88 -16.58
C ASN A 168 -4.30 12.29 -15.19
N GLY A 169 -4.20 13.11 -14.17
CA GLY A 169 -3.89 12.69 -12.79
C GLY A 169 -2.40 12.62 -12.45
N GLU A 170 -1.48 12.87 -13.37
CA GLU A 170 -0.02 12.81 -13.12
C GLU A 170 0.41 13.67 -11.93
N ASN A 171 -0.15 14.87 -11.78
CA ASN A 171 0.14 15.77 -10.65
C ASN A 171 -0.26 15.19 -9.28
N LEU A 172 -1.14 14.19 -9.26
CA LEU A 172 -1.58 13.46 -8.07
C LEU A 172 -0.91 12.09 -7.94
N GLY A 173 -0.08 11.69 -8.92
CA GLY A 173 0.59 10.39 -8.97
C GLY A 173 -0.37 9.23 -9.25
N VAL A 174 -1.41 9.48 -10.05
CA VAL A 174 -2.47 8.52 -10.40
C VAL A 174 -2.84 8.62 -11.88
N SER A 175 -3.62 7.66 -12.37
CA SER A 175 -4.25 7.70 -13.69
C SER A 175 -5.70 8.16 -13.56
N ILE A 176 -6.10 9.16 -14.34
CA ILE A 176 -7.48 9.63 -14.42
C ILE A 176 -7.96 9.56 -15.87
N GLU A 177 -9.02 8.81 -16.10
CA GLU A 177 -9.74 8.75 -17.35
C GLU A 177 -11.15 9.34 -17.19
N TYR A 178 -11.68 9.92 -18.25
CA TYR A 178 -12.97 10.61 -18.20
C TYR A 178 -14.03 9.89 -19.04
N ILE A 179 -15.18 9.64 -18.39
CA ILE A 179 -16.39 9.16 -19.05
C ILE A 179 -17.29 10.38 -19.28
N ASN A 180 -17.44 10.79 -20.55
CA ASN A 180 -18.28 11.92 -20.92
C ASN A 180 -19.70 11.48 -21.19
N GLU A 181 -20.62 11.74 -20.25
CA GLU A 181 -22.05 11.50 -20.43
C GLU A 181 -22.66 12.60 -21.30
N THR A 182 -23.29 12.24 -22.40
CA THR A 182 -24.02 13.19 -23.26
C THR A 182 -25.35 13.62 -22.64
N ILE A 183 -25.95 12.73 -21.84
CA ILE A 183 -27.13 12.96 -21.03
C ILE A 183 -26.89 12.35 -19.65
N PRO A 184 -27.46 12.91 -18.56
CA PRO A 184 -27.29 12.33 -17.22
C PRO A 184 -27.88 10.90 -17.16
N LEU A 185 -27.03 9.90 -16.96
CA LEU A 185 -27.41 8.48 -16.94
C LEU A 185 -27.86 7.99 -15.55
N GLY A 186 -27.92 8.89 -14.56
CA GLY A 186 -28.28 8.54 -13.18
C GLY A 186 -27.13 7.95 -12.37
N THR A 187 -27.48 7.28 -11.27
CA THR A 187 -26.51 6.94 -10.23
C THR A 187 -25.47 5.88 -10.62
N ALA A 188 -25.71 5.06 -11.60
CA ALA A 188 -24.77 4.01 -12.01
C ALA A 188 -24.68 3.82 -13.53
N GLY A 189 -25.34 4.71 -14.29
CA GLY A 189 -25.41 4.53 -15.74
C GLY A 189 -24.07 4.63 -16.46
N CYS A 190 -23.12 5.38 -15.91
CA CYS A 190 -21.77 5.50 -16.48
C CYS A 190 -20.97 4.19 -16.41
N LEU A 191 -21.34 3.23 -15.55
CA LEU A 191 -20.65 1.93 -15.47
C LEU A 191 -20.75 1.16 -16.79
N GLY A 192 -21.87 1.32 -17.51
CA GLY A 192 -22.04 0.73 -18.85
C GLY A 192 -21.18 1.36 -19.95
N MET A 193 -20.49 2.46 -19.64
CA MET A 193 -19.58 3.16 -20.56
C MET A 193 -18.09 2.90 -20.24
N LEU A 194 -17.81 2.10 -19.22
CA LEU A 194 -16.45 1.70 -18.88
C LEU A 194 -15.82 0.87 -20.01
N PRO A 195 -14.51 0.98 -20.25
CA PRO A 195 -13.81 0.15 -21.23
C PRO A 195 -13.91 -1.33 -20.88
N ASN A 196 -14.10 -2.19 -21.89
CA ASN A 196 -14.23 -3.64 -21.73
C ASN A 196 -12.94 -4.35 -21.28
N ASN A 197 -11.81 -3.65 -21.22
CA ASN A 197 -10.51 -4.18 -20.85
C ASN A 197 -10.15 -3.95 -19.37
N ILE A 198 -11.11 -3.57 -18.54
CA ILE A 198 -10.89 -3.46 -17.10
C ILE A 198 -10.72 -4.88 -16.55
N SER A 199 -9.51 -5.19 -16.06
CA SER A 199 -9.14 -6.52 -15.55
C SER A 199 -9.70 -6.81 -14.15
N GLU A 200 -9.95 -5.76 -13.39
CA GLU A 200 -10.46 -5.83 -12.02
C GLU A 200 -11.80 -5.07 -11.93
N LEU A 201 -12.69 -5.57 -11.10
CA LEU A 201 -13.97 -4.89 -10.86
C LEU A 201 -13.74 -3.59 -10.08
N PRO A 202 -14.49 -2.52 -10.43
CA PRO A 202 -14.42 -1.25 -9.70
C PRO A 202 -14.95 -1.35 -8.27
#